data_efbbe7b1a7368d51fa0a3f0f7d3fbbc2
#
_entry.id   efbbe7b1a7368d51fa0a3f0f7d3fbbc2
#
_cell.length_a   1.000
_cell.length_b   1.000
_cell.length_c   1.000
_cell.angle_alpha   90.00
_cell.angle_beta   90.00
_cell.angle_gamma   90.00
#
_symmetry.space_group_name_H-M   'P 1'
#
loop_
_entity.id
_entity.type
_entity.pdbx_description
1 polymer ?
#
loop_
_entity_poly.entity_id
_entity_poly.type
_entity_poly.pdbx_seq_one_letter_code
_entity_poly.pdbx_strand_id
1 'polypeptide(L)'
;AVYRSLGKDEGNFLADYEGNRYQGVHRTIYSSPVISKLIDFIDCSENQEFRGTIGVLFDKLNDMFRYEDAGPKSARGLGSILRRMAPSLRTLGYEVEIDDKHRKDGYHCLIRKIRVLQETTSVDANENDKTESAESHSEGYQTLETDYEEF
;
A
#
# COMPACT_ATOMS: atom_id res chain seq x y z
N ALA A 1 7.01 -29.41 13.47
CA ALA A 1 6.10 -30.47 13.95
C ALA A 1 4.65 -29.99 14.08
N VAL A 2 4.41 -28.80 14.64
CA VAL A 2 3.04 -28.24 14.85
C VAL A 2 2.31 -27.94 13.53
N TYR A 3 3.03 -27.49 12.50
CA TYR A 3 2.43 -27.13 11.21
C TYR A 3 1.83 -28.35 10.47
N ARG A 4 2.51 -29.50 10.54
CA ARG A 4 2.00 -30.76 9.95
C ARG A 4 0.74 -31.24 10.67
N SER A 5 0.63 -31.02 11.97
CA SER A 5 -0.58 -31.42 12.72
C SER A 5 -1.82 -30.57 12.37
N LEU A 6 -1.60 -29.38 11.76
CA LEU A 6 -2.66 -28.51 11.25
C LEU A 6 -3.02 -28.77 9.77
N GLY A 7 -2.40 -29.79 9.14
CA GLY A 7 -2.64 -30.13 7.73
C GLY A 7 -2.09 -29.10 6.72
N LYS A 8 -1.14 -28.26 7.17
CA LYS A 8 -0.47 -27.25 6.33
C LYS A 8 0.93 -27.73 5.92
N ASP A 9 1.26 -27.55 4.65
CA ASP A 9 2.60 -27.86 4.14
C ASP A 9 3.66 -26.93 4.73
N GLU A 10 4.87 -27.46 4.98
CA GLU A 10 5.98 -26.69 5.55
C GLU A 10 6.39 -25.47 4.68
N GLY A 11 6.15 -25.54 3.36
CA GLY A 11 6.44 -24.45 2.42
C GLY A 11 5.56 -23.21 2.61
N ASN A 12 4.37 -23.34 3.19
CA ASN A 12 3.44 -22.24 3.38
C ASN A 12 3.66 -21.45 4.68
N PHE A 13 4.55 -21.95 5.57
CA PHE A 13 4.79 -21.28 6.86
C PHE A 13 5.32 -19.86 6.69
N LEU A 14 6.29 -19.65 5.83
CA LEU A 14 6.88 -18.34 5.59
C LEU A 14 5.87 -17.37 4.98
N ALA A 15 5.09 -17.82 4.00
CA ALA A 15 4.05 -17.01 3.39
C ALA A 15 2.95 -16.62 4.40
N ASP A 16 2.49 -17.55 5.22
CA ASP A 16 1.52 -17.30 6.28
C ASP A 16 2.09 -16.34 7.35
N TYR A 17 3.37 -16.49 7.70
CA TYR A 17 4.05 -15.63 8.66
C TYR A 17 4.21 -14.20 8.12
N GLU A 18 4.65 -14.05 6.89
CA GLU A 18 4.80 -12.75 6.23
C GLU A 18 3.45 -12.06 6.04
N GLY A 19 2.44 -12.80 5.63
CA GLY A 19 1.07 -12.30 5.53
C GLY A 19 0.52 -11.80 6.87
N ASN A 20 0.71 -12.56 7.94
CA ASN A 20 0.30 -12.14 9.29
C ASN A 20 1.08 -10.92 9.79
N ARG A 21 2.39 -10.87 9.51
CA ARG A 21 3.23 -9.72 9.84
C ARG A 21 2.77 -8.46 9.10
N TYR A 22 2.51 -8.56 7.80
CA TYR A 22 2.00 -7.46 7.00
C TYR A 22 0.66 -6.95 7.52
N GLN A 23 -0.28 -7.85 7.81
CA GLN A 23 -1.58 -7.49 8.39
C GLN A 23 -1.45 -6.81 9.76
N GLY A 24 -0.51 -7.27 10.60
CA GLY A 24 -0.23 -6.65 11.90
C GLY A 24 0.27 -5.22 11.76
N VAL A 25 1.22 -5.00 10.85
CA VAL A 25 1.74 -3.66 10.52
C VAL A 25 0.63 -2.76 9.97
N HIS A 26 -0.16 -3.27 9.03
CA HIS A 26 -1.28 -2.55 8.43
C HIS A 26 -2.29 -2.10 9.50
N ARG A 27 -2.73 -2.99 10.38
CA ARG A 27 -3.64 -2.64 11.49
C ARG A 27 -3.04 -1.57 12.40
N THR A 28 -1.76 -1.69 12.75
CA THR A 28 -1.08 -0.72 13.63
C THR A 28 -1.02 0.66 13.00
N ILE A 29 -0.76 0.75 11.71
CA ILE A 29 -0.69 2.02 10.99
C ILE A 29 -2.05 2.67 10.88
N TYR A 30 -3.06 1.93 10.43
CA TYR A 30 -4.41 2.47 10.25
C TYR A 30 -5.18 2.67 11.57
N SER A 31 -4.69 2.13 12.69
CA SER A 31 -5.22 2.48 14.01
C SER A 31 -4.74 3.86 14.51
N SER A 32 -3.73 4.45 13.87
CA SER A 32 -3.25 5.79 14.18
C SER A 32 -3.87 6.82 13.23
N PRO A 33 -4.80 7.67 13.68
CA PRO A 33 -5.43 8.67 12.83
C PRO A 33 -4.43 9.59 12.14
N VAL A 34 -3.36 9.96 12.86
CA VAL A 34 -2.29 10.84 12.33
C VAL A 34 -1.58 10.20 11.13
N ILE A 35 -1.29 8.91 11.22
CA ILE A 35 -0.57 8.20 10.15
C ILE A 35 -1.51 7.90 8.98
N SER A 36 -2.78 7.58 9.24
CA SER A 36 -3.77 7.40 8.18
C SER A 36 -3.92 8.68 7.35
N LYS A 37 -4.10 9.83 7.99
CA LYS A 37 -4.19 11.13 7.29
C LYS A 37 -2.89 11.51 6.58
N LEU A 38 -1.74 11.15 7.14
CA LEU A 38 -0.46 11.36 6.48
C LEU A 38 -0.38 10.57 5.16
N ILE A 39 -0.79 9.31 5.17
CA ILE A 39 -0.84 8.46 3.97
C ILE A 39 -1.78 9.09 2.95
N ASP A 40 -2.99 9.47 3.34
CA ASP A 40 -3.95 10.14 2.46
C ASP A 40 -3.35 11.42 1.86
N PHE A 41 -2.65 12.21 2.67
CA PHE A 41 -1.99 13.44 2.21
C PHE A 41 -0.91 13.17 1.17
N ILE A 42 -0.06 12.15 1.38
CA ILE A 42 1.00 11.78 0.44
C ILE A 42 0.39 11.20 -0.85
N ASP A 43 -0.61 10.35 -0.75
CA ASP A 43 -1.25 9.72 -1.91
C ASP A 43 -2.01 10.73 -2.78
N CYS A 44 -2.54 11.80 -2.19
CA CYS A 44 -3.18 12.91 -2.91
C CYS A 44 -2.18 13.93 -3.48
N SER A 45 -0.90 13.87 -3.09
CA SER A 45 0.12 14.78 -3.62
C SER A 45 0.52 14.40 -5.04
N GLU A 46 0.74 15.39 -5.93
CA GLU A 46 1.05 15.16 -7.34
C GLU A 46 2.22 14.19 -7.58
N ASN A 47 3.27 14.30 -6.77
CA ASN A 47 4.46 13.45 -6.87
C ASN A 47 4.46 12.29 -5.86
N GLN A 48 3.38 12.11 -5.07
CA GLN A 48 3.34 11.17 -3.95
C GLN A 48 4.52 11.36 -2.99
N GLU A 49 4.95 12.61 -2.84
CA GLU A 49 6.10 13.01 -2.04
C GLU A 49 5.79 14.30 -1.27
N PHE A 50 6.31 14.39 -0.06
CA PHE A 50 6.40 15.61 0.71
C PHE A 50 7.85 15.88 1.09
N ARG A 51 8.33 17.08 0.78
CA ARG A 51 9.64 17.59 1.21
C ARG A 51 9.46 18.91 1.92
N GLY A 52 9.89 19.01 3.15
CA GLY A 52 9.76 20.24 3.91
C GLY A 52 10.15 20.06 5.37
N THR A 53 9.79 21.02 6.21
CA THR A 53 10.00 20.89 7.66
C THR A 53 8.83 20.16 8.33
N ILE A 54 9.13 19.53 9.47
CA ILE A 54 8.09 18.87 10.29
C ILE A 54 7.03 19.90 10.75
N GLY A 55 7.41 21.18 10.92
CA GLY A 55 6.46 22.25 11.23
C GLY A 55 5.44 22.46 10.12
N VAL A 56 5.90 22.62 8.88
CA VAL A 56 5.01 22.77 7.71
C VAL A 56 4.13 21.54 7.52
N LEU A 57 4.68 20.34 7.72
CA LEU A 57 3.90 19.11 7.64
C LEU A 57 2.83 19.07 8.73
N PHE A 58 3.18 19.49 9.94
CA PHE A 58 2.26 19.59 11.08
C PHE A 58 1.08 20.52 10.76
N ASP A 59 1.35 21.71 10.22
CA ASP A 59 0.31 22.68 9.88
C ASP A 59 -0.64 22.11 8.81
N LYS A 60 -0.09 21.48 7.75
CA LYS A 60 -0.89 20.83 6.69
C LYS A 60 -1.76 19.70 7.23
N LEU A 61 -1.20 18.84 8.08
CA LEU A 61 -1.98 17.76 8.70
C LEU A 61 -3.02 18.31 9.67
N ASN A 62 -2.68 19.34 10.45
CA ASN A 62 -3.60 19.96 11.40
C ASN A 62 -4.82 20.56 10.68
N ASP A 63 -4.65 21.12 9.50
CA ASP A 63 -5.76 21.60 8.67
C ASP A 63 -6.70 20.45 8.26
N MET A 64 -6.17 19.26 8.02
CA MET A 64 -6.98 18.07 7.74
C MET A 64 -7.75 17.55 8.96
N PHE A 65 -7.25 17.84 10.18
CA PHE A 65 -7.89 17.49 11.45
C PHE A 65 -8.77 18.59 12.04
N ARG A 66 -9.06 19.65 11.30
CA ARG A 66 -9.76 20.85 11.80
C ARG A 66 -11.02 20.56 12.65
N TYR A 67 -11.65 19.42 12.41
CA TYR A 67 -12.90 19.02 13.08
C TYR A 67 -12.75 17.73 13.91
N GLU A 68 -11.54 17.24 14.10
CA GLU A 68 -11.26 15.99 14.81
C GLU A 68 -10.23 16.22 15.91
N ASP A 69 -10.52 15.78 17.15
CA ASP A 69 -9.56 15.90 18.27
C ASP A 69 -8.37 14.92 18.21
N ALA A 70 -8.27 14.13 17.15
CA ALA A 70 -7.29 13.05 17.00
C ALA A 70 -5.98 13.49 16.33
N GLY A 71 -5.81 14.78 16.02
CA GLY A 71 -4.63 15.33 15.35
C GLY A 71 -3.36 15.33 16.22
N PRO A 72 -2.20 15.55 15.61
CA PRO A 72 -0.96 15.69 16.34
C PRO A 72 -0.98 16.99 17.16
N LYS A 73 -0.61 16.92 18.44
CA LYS A 73 -0.67 18.08 19.35
C LYS A 73 0.46 19.09 19.17
N SER A 74 1.54 18.71 18.47
CA SER A 74 2.69 19.57 18.20
C SER A 74 3.57 18.99 17.09
N ALA A 75 4.34 19.84 16.41
CA ALA A 75 5.33 19.43 15.42
C ALA A 75 6.38 18.47 16.02
N ARG A 76 6.81 18.69 17.26
CA ARG A 76 7.73 17.78 17.96
C ARG A 76 7.10 16.41 18.19
N GLY A 77 5.84 16.38 18.60
CA GLY A 77 5.07 15.14 18.76
C GLY A 77 4.91 14.40 17.45
N LEU A 78 4.59 15.11 16.36
CA LEU A 78 4.53 14.53 15.01
C LEU A 78 5.87 13.91 14.62
N GLY A 79 7.00 14.62 14.81
CA GLY A 79 8.33 14.08 14.52
C GLY A 79 8.67 12.80 15.29
N SER A 80 8.24 12.71 16.55
CA SER A 80 8.39 11.51 17.38
C SER A 80 7.55 10.33 16.85
N ILE A 81 6.31 10.61 16.45
CA ILE A 81 5.42 9.60 15.83
C ILE A 81 6.04 9.09 14.53
N LEU A 82 6.50 9.98 13.65
CA LEU A 82 7.12 9.63 12.38
C LEU A 82 8.34 8.73 12.54
N ARG A 83 9.27 9.09 13.46
CA ARG A 83 10.46 8.26 13.73
C ARG A 83 10.09 6.86 14.21
N ARG A 84 9.11 6.76 15.10
CA ARG A 84 8.65 5.48 15.63
C ARG A 84 7.95 4.63 14.56
N MET A 85 7.19 5.26 13.67
CA MET A 85 6.39 4.56 12.66
C MET A 85 7.12 4.36 11.33
N ALA A 86 8.29 4.99 11.14
CA ALA A 86 9.07 4.90 9.90
C ALA A 86 9.34 3.44 9.44
N PRO A 87 9.72 2.48 10.32
CA PRO A 87 9.92 1.10 9.89
C PRO A 87 8.63 0.44 9.38
N SER A 88 7.52 0.74 10.04
CA SER A 88 6.20 0.21 9.66
C SER A 88 5.69 0.84 8.35
N LEU A 89 5.90 2.14 8.17
CA LEU A 89 5.57 2.85 6.93
C LEU A 89 6.39 2.30 5.75
N ARG A 90 7.68 1.98 5.97
CA ARG A 90 8.52 1.37 4.92
C ARG A 90 7.97 0.01 4.46
N THR A 91 7.43 -0.80 5.36
CA THR A 91 6.78 -2.07 5.01
C THR A 91 5.57 -1.86 4.09
N LEU A 92 4.87 -0.73 4.21
CA LEU A 92 3.74 -0.35 3.34
C LEU A 92 4.16 0.40 2.08
N GLY A 93 5.46 0.57 1.84
CA GLY A 93 5.95 1.27 0.66
C GLY A 93 6.05 2.79 0.81
N TYR A 94 6.13 3.30 2.05
CA TYR A 94 6.39 4.72 2.31
C TYR A 94 7.75 4.88 2.98
N GLU A 95 8.62 5.64 2.38
CA GLU A 95 9.91 6.00 2.96
C GLU A 95 9.79 7.30 3.73
N VAL A 96 10.33 7.31 4.94
CA VAL A 96 10.37 8.47 5.82
C VAL A 96 11.82 8.72 6.21
N GLU A 97 12.35 9.85 5.77
CA GLU A 97 13.67 10.34 6.14
C GLU A 97 13.50 11.63 6.94
N ILE A 98 14.14 11.72 8.09
CA ILE A 98 14.13 12.89 8.95
C ILE A 98 15.58 13.32 9.16
N ASP A 99 15.90 14.56 8.82
CA ASP A 99 17.23 15.12 9.03
C ASP A 99 17.52 15.19 10.54
N ASP A 100 18.66 14.67 10.97
CA ASP A 100 19.10 14.70 12.37
C ASP A 100 19.57 16.10 12.79
N LYS A 101 19.87 16.96 11.82
CA LYS A 101 20.34 18.32 12.07
C LYS A 101 19.16 19.28 12.19
N HIS A 102 19.05 19.91 13.36
CA HIS A 102 18.14 21.03 13.55
C HIS A 102 18.67 22.25 12.78
N ARG A 103 17.91 22.69 11.77
CA ARG A 103 18.18 23.94 11.05
C ARG A 103 17.40 25.10 11.68
N LYS A 104 17.65 26.34 11.20
CA LYS A 104 16.92 27.53 11.68
C LYS A 104 15.40 27.36 11.56
N ASP A 105 14.96 26.67 10.53
CA ASP A 105 13.54 26.44 10.21
C ASP A 105 12.96 25.17 10.85
N GLY A 106 13.77 24.44 11.62
CA GLY A 106 13.37 23.18 12.27
C GLY A 106 14.00 21.94 11.62
N TYR A 107 13.46 20.77 11.95
CA TYR A 107 13.88 19.50 11.36
C TYR A 107 13.22 19.31 9.99
N HIS A 108 14.04 19.04 8.98
CA HIS A 108 13.54 18.69 7.65
C HIS A 108 13.17 17.22 7.57
N CYS A 109 12.17 16.92 6.77
CA CYS A 109 11.76 15.55 6.48
C CYS A 109 11.42 15.40 5.00
N LEU A 110 11.66 14.19 4.50
CA LEU A 110 11.25 13.70 3.22
C LEU A 110 10.35 12.48 3.45
N ILE A 111 9.17 12.51 2.89
CA ILE A 111 8.24 11.38 2.94
C ILE A 111 7.81 11.12 1.51
N ARG A 112 8.02 9.90 1.03
CA ARG A 112 7.66 9.53 -0.34
C ARG A 112 7.10 8.12 -0.40
N LYS A 113 6.21 7.90 -1.35
CA LYS A 113 5.74 6.58 -1.70
C LYS A 113 6.78 5.93 -2.62
N ILE A 114 7.33 4.80 -2.18
CA ILE A 114 8.20 3.95 -3.00
C ILE A 114 7.32 2.85 -3.61
N ARG A 115 7.45 2.64 -4.91
CA ARG A 115 6.87 1.45 -5.54
C ARG A 115 7.62 0.26 -4.97
N VAL A 116 7.02 -0.45 -4.04
CA VAL A 116 7.49 -1.78 -3.70
C VAL A 116 7.22 -2.62 -4.94
N LEU A 117 8.28 -2.92 -5.70
CA LEU A 117 8.23 -3.99 -6.67
C LEU A 117 8.00 -5.25 -5.85
N GLN A 118 6.74 -5.63 -5.71
CA GLN A 118 6.43 -7.00 -5.34
C GLN A 118 6.94 -7.82 -6.52
N GLU A 119 8.07 -8.48 -6.33
CA GLU A 119 8.47 -9.59 -7.17
C GLU A 119 7.36 -10.64 -6.98
N THR A 120 6.35 -10.53 -7.83
CA THR A 120 5.49 -11.66 -8.09
C THR A 120 6.39 -12.67 -8.77
N THR A 121 6.93 -13.61 -8.02
CA THR A 121 7.36 -14.88 -8.56
C THR A 121 6.10 -15.58 -9.07
N SER A 122 5.64 -15.17 -10.25
CA SER A 122 4.82 -16.00 -11.08
C SER A 122 5.73 -17.14 -11.53
N VAL A 123 5.67 -18.23 -10.82
CA VAL A 123 6.19 -19.51 -11.28
C VAL A 123 5.24 -19.93 -12.40
N ASP A 124 5.54 -19.51 -13.64
CA ASP A 124 5.00 -20.13 -14.82
C ASP A 124 5.60 -21.54 -14.90
N ALA A 125 4.91 -22.49 -14.33
CA ALA A 125 5.09 -23.89 -14.60
C ALA A 125 3.84 -24.40 -15.30
N ASN A 126 3.80 -24.27 -16.60
CA ASN A 126 3.12 -25.27 -17.41
C ASN A 126 3.66 -25.28 -18.84
N GLU A 127 4.76 -26.00 -19.02
CA GLU A 127 5.01 -26.72 -20.23
C GLU A 127 4.41 -28.10 -20.05
N ASN A 128 3.40 -28.43 -20.82
CA ASN A 128 3.27 -29.79 -21.38
C ASN A 128 2.36 -29.75 -22.61
N ASP A 129 3.02 -29.69 -23.69
CA ASP A 129 2.98 -30.48 -24.93
C ASP A 129 2.00 -31.69 -24.91
N LYS A 130 1.12 -31.74 -25.89
CA LYS A 130 0.95 -32.76 -26.92
C LYS A 130 -0.37 -32.63 -27.67
N THR A 131 -0.22 -32.25 -28.95
CA THR A 131 -0.73 -32.95 -30.15
C THR A 131 -2.04 -33.77 -30.03
N GLU A 132 -3.03 -33.48 -30.80
CA GLU A 132 -3.37 -34.03 -32.09
C GLU A 132 -4.82 -33.78 -32.51
N SER A 133 -4.93 -33.35 -33.72
CA SER A 133 -5.89 -33.70 -34.79
C SER A 133 -7.38 -33.41 -34.67
N ALA A 134 -7.73 -32.54 -35.59
CA ALA A 134 -8.66 -32.76 -36.71
C ALA A 134 -10.18 -32.73 -36.47
N GLU A 135 -10.74 -31.93 -37.32
CA GLU A 135 -11.97 -32.04 -38.11
C GLU A 135 -13.12 -31.10 -37.72
N SER A 136 -13.21 -30.16 -38.64
CA SER A 136 -14.40 -29.67 -39.36
C SER A 136 -15.76 -29.90 -38.71
N HIS A 137 -16.53 -28.82 -38.56
CA HIS A 137 -17.83 -28.66 -39.18
C HIS A 137 -18.29 -27.21 -39.17
N SER A 138 -18.65 -26.77 -40.34
CA SER A 138 -19.32 -25.55 -40.75
C SER A 138 -20.77 -25.47 -40.24
N GLU A 139 -21.30 -24.30 -40.36
CA GLU A 139 -22.71 -23.81 -40.37
C GLU A 139 -22.98 -22.93 -39.15
N GLY A 140 -23.17 -21.63 -39.29
CA GLY A 140 -24.11 -20.91 -40.13
C GLY A 140 -25.35 -20.66 -39.31
N TYR A 141 -25.62 -19.42 -38.90
CA TYR A 141 -26.93 -18.82 -38.72
C TYR A 141 -26.70 -17.39 -38.18
N GLN A 142 -26.85 -16.39 -39.03
CA GLN A 142 -28.03 -15.56 -39.22
C GLN A 142 -28.27 -14.51 -38.14
N THR A 143 -28.02 -13.31 -38.59
CA THR A 143 -28.50 -12.00 -38.16
C THR A 143 -29.95 -12.02 -37.65
N LEU A 144 -30.17 -11.36 -36.52
CA LEU A 144 -31.44 -10.70 -36.23
C LEU A 144 -31.15 -9.27 -35.78
N GLU A 145 -31.41 -8.36 -36.71
CA GLU A 145 -31.75 -6.97 -36.45
C GLU A 145 -33.06 -6.94 -35.65
N THR A 146 -33.10 -6.17 -34.60
CA THR A 146 -34.34 -5.63 -34.07
C THR A 146 -34.14 -4.16 -33.74
N ASP A 147 -34.69 -3.34 -34.61
CA ASP A 147 -35.05 -1.97 -34.39
C ASP A 147 -35.87 -1.81 -33.10
N TYR A 148 -35.54 -0.80 -32.31
CA TYR A 148 -36.52 -0.13 -31.48
C TYR A 148 -36.43 1.38 -31.71
N GLU A 149 -37.47 1.84 -32.42
CA GLU A 149 -37.82 3.23 -32.49
C GLU A 149 -38.32 3.76 -31.15
N GLU A 150 -37.99 4.99 -30.92
CA GLU A 150 -38.61 6.12 -30.22
C GLU A 150 -39.90 5.88 -29.40
N PHE A 151 -39.83 6.34 -28.17
CA PHE A 151 -40.79 7.30 -27.59
C PHE A 151 -40.10 8.09 -26.45
#